data_8532911ef86970614eae608ceed81a3a
#
_entry.id   8532911ef86970614eae608ceed81a3a
#
_cell.length_a   1.000
_cell.length_b   1.000
_cell.length_c   1.000
_cell.angle_alpha   90.00
_cell.angle_beta   90.00
_cell.angle_gamma   90.00
#
_symmetry.space_group_name_H-M   'P 1'
#
loop_
_entity.id
_entity.type
_entity.pdbx_description
1 polymer ?
#
loop_
_entity_poly.entity_id
_entity_poly.type
_entity_poly.pdbx_seq_one_letter_code
_entity_poly.pdbx_strand_id
1 'polypeptide(L)'
;MHPYDCESLNNRCILSFLYEPLFVVSSENFEASPVLASSYEVSDDGLTTTVHLRPEACFSDGSPLTAQDAAYSLISSRGTVYYGSRLRHVTSIAASDEKTLVLTTDTAYECLPLLLDIPIIKDGSRDEAVPLGSGPYVMDGDTRLVRNTNWWQTAAPIVDFAEVKLTLVEKTSEVRDNFEYENVNLVLTDPNSAAFAGFHNDYELWDARLPIMQYIGYNITSKVFSNYGLRSAITYAIDRDHLATDIMGGFAQPAVLPASPQAPFYDGKLANTYGYNLTKFSQQLESASVEDMDNDGTLDLYVPSLGYAVSVAGTMIVCSSSYQRVEAATEVVNALNALGFKITLKTLELSEFRQALQTGNFDLYYGEIRLSNNFDLTPFFSASGSMCYGGLDDSVMLNLCTQALANNGNSYNLYKRLCERGYITPVLFKNLAVYTTRGSIAHPTDYIDWFLIPPADETAEG
;
A
#
# COMPACT_ATOMS: atom_id res chain seq x y z
N MET A 1 5.52 11.68 20.23
CA MET A 1 4.99 11.09 18.97
C MET A 1 6.13 11.03 17.95
N HIS A 2 6.76 9.85 17.82
CA HIS A 2 7.96 9.68 17.01
C HIS A 2 7.60 9.15 15.60
N PRO A 3 8.07 9.75 14.48
CA PRO A 3 7.62 9.40 13.13
C PRO A 3 7.98 7.98 12.70
N TYR A 4 9.05 7.40 13.23
CA TYR A 4 9.51 6.07 12.83
C TYR A 4 8.94 4.92 13.66
N ASP A 5 8.40 5.20 14.85
CA ASP A 5 7.88 4.21 15.78
C ASP A 5 6.35 4.19 15.85
N CYS A 6 5.69 5.05 15.05
CA CYS A 6 4.25 5.18 15.03
C CYS A 6 3.60 4.12 14.13
N GLU A 7 2.78 3.24 14.71
CA GLU A 7 2.06 2.18 13.98
C GLU A 7 0.61 2.56 13.66
N SER A 8 -0.01 3.43 14.45
CA SER A 8 -1.40 3.86 14.28
C SER A 8 -1.57 4.75 13.05
N LEU A 9 -2.55 4.42 12.20
CA LEU A 9 -2.88 5.20 11.00
C LEU A 9 -3.24 6.66 11.35
N ASN A 10 -4.10 6.87 12.36
CA ASN A 10 -4.52 8.20 12.79
C ASN A 10 -3.35 9.04 13.33
N ASN A 11 -2.48 8.43 14.13
CA ASN A 11 -1.30 9.14 14.63
C ASN A 11 -0.35 9.50 13.48
N ARG A 12 -0.27 8.68 12.40
CA ARG A 12 0.56 8.99 11.23
C ARG A 12 0.03 10.19 10.44
N CYS A 13 -1.29 10.39 10.40
CA CYS A 13 -1.85 11.62 9.85
C CYS A 13 -1.38 12.85 10.62
N ILE A 14 -1.30 12.74 11.96
CA ILE A 14 -0.80 13.84 12.80
C ILE A 14 0.68 14.11 12.53
N LEU A 15 1.48 13.08 12.24
CA LEU A 15 2.90 13.23 11.92
C LEU A 15 3.13 14.08 10.68
N SER A 16 2.25 14.04 9.68
CA SER A 16 2.35 14.88 8.48
C SER A 16 2.18 16.38 8.75
N PHE A 17 1.63 16.77 9.90
CA PHE A 17 1.63 18.17 10.35
C PHE A 17 2.96 18.62 10.97
N LEU A 18 3.78 17.68 11.43
CA LEU A 18 5.03 17.94 12.15
C LEU A 18 6.27 17.76 11.29
N TYR A 19 6.22 16.84 10.33
CA TYR A 19 7.38 16.39 9.57
C TYR A 19 7.08 16.38 8.08
N GLU A 20 8.04 16.85 7.30
CA GLU A 20 8.00 16.78 5.84
C GLU A 20 9.05 15.79 5.34
N PRO A 21 8.76 15.07 4.22
CA PRO A 21 9.69 14.17 3.56
C PRO A 21 10.51 14.89 2.48
N LEU A 22 11.44 14.18 1.83
CA LEU A 22 12.11 14.69 0.63
C LEU A 22 11.14 14.80 -0.54
N PHE A 23 10.27 13.83 -0.71
CA PHE A 23 9.24 13.76 -1.78
C PHE A 23 7.91 13.29 -1.21
N VAL A 24 6.82 13.75 -1.80
CA VAL A 24 5.48 13.16 -1.68
C VAL A 24 5.11 12.45 -2.96
N VAL A 25 4.21 11.47 -2.87
CA VAL A 25 3.79 10.68 -4.03
C VAL A 25 2.34 11.02 -4.37
N SER A 26 2.07 11.38 -5.61
CA SER A 26 0.72 11.59 -6.10
C SER A 26 -0.08 10.28 -6.07
N SER A 27 -1.31 10.34 -5.58
CA SER A 27 -2.26 9.22 -5.62
C SER A 27 -2.97 9.09 -6.96
N GLU A 28 -2.85 10.08 -7.85
CA GLU A 28 -3.45 10.08 -9.17
C GLU A 28 -2.59 9.41 -10.24
N ASN A 29 -1.27 9.59 -10.16
CA ASN A 29 -0.35 9.09 -11.18
C ASN A 29 0.88 8.36 -10.63
N PHE A 30 1.01 8.25 -9.31
CA PHE A 30 2.16 7.64 -8.62
C PHE A 30 3.51 8.21 -9.09
N GLU A 31 3.58 9.52 -9.28
CA GLU A 31 4.81 10.27 -9.50
C GLU A 31 5.27 10.93 -8.22
N ALA A 32 6.58 11.04 -8.04
CA ALA A 32 7.18 11.70 -6.90
C ALA A 32 7.29 13.21 -7.14
N SER A 33 6.71 14.01 -6.25
CA SER A 33 6.81 15.47 -6.26
C SER A 33 7.75 15.93 -5.15
N PRO A 34 8.73 16.81 -5.43
CA PRO A 34 9.70 17.26 -4.43
C PRO A 34 9.03 18.18 -3.38
N VAL A 35 9.38 17.95 -2.08
CA VAL A 35 9.00 18.81 -0.94
C VAL A 35 10.26 19.45 -0.37
N LEU A 36 11.00 18.77 0.52
CA LEU A 36 12.29 19.26 1.03
C LEU A 36 13.41 19.15 -0.02
N ALA A 37 13.26 18.24 -0.98
CA ALA A 37 14.06 18.25 -2.20
C ALA A 37 13.62 19.36 -3.14
N SER A 38 14.55 19.92 -3.92
CA SER A 38 14.28 20.80 -5.06
C SER A 38 14.32 20.04 -6.38
N SER A 39 15.20 19.04 -6.49
CA SER A 39 15.38 18.21 -7.67
C SER A 39 16.12 16.92 -7.33
N TYR A 40 16.16 16.00 -8.28
CA TYR A 40 17.02 14.82 -8.21
C TYR A 40 17.55 14.43 -9.58
N GLU A 41 18.65 13.66 -9.59
CA GLU A 41 19.26 13.09 -10.78
C GLU A 41 19.58 11.62 -10.52
N VAL A 42 19.41 10.78 -11.53
CA VAL A 42 19.80 9.36 -11.50
C VAL A 42 20.94 9.16 -12.49
N SER A 43 22.01 8.49 -12.08
CA SER A 43 23.14 8.16 -12.95
C SER A 43 22.72 7.24 -14.11
N ASP A 44 23.48 7.26 -15.22
CA ASP A 44 23.17 6.47 -16.43
C ASP A 44 23.06 4.96 -16.17
N ASP A 45 23.78 4.44 -15.16
CA ASP A 45 23.72 3.04 -14.74
C ASP A 45 22.59 2.75 -13.74
N GLY A 46 21.85 3.79 -13.32
CA GLY A 46 20.74 3.68 -12.37
C GLY A 46 21.16 3.37 -10.92
N LEU A 47 22.46 3.35 -10.61
CA LEU A 47 22.98 2.93 -9.31
C LEU A 47 23.15 4.07 -8.30
N THR A 48 23.09 5.32 -8.76
CA THR A 48 23.29 6.48 -7.90
C THR A 48 22.16 7.48 -8.12
N THR A 49 21.50 7.87 -7.04
CA THR A 49 20.51 8.97 -7.02
C THR A 49 21.08 10.12 -6.22
N THR A 50 21.20 11.27 -6.85
CA THR A 50 21.62 12.53 -6.22
C THR A 50 20.39 13.39 -6.00
N VAL A 51 20.16 13.83 -4.76
CA VAL A 51 19.01 14.66 -4.37
C VAL A 51 19.53 16.01 -3.88
N HIS A 52 19.01 17.09 -4.46
CA HIS A 52 19.32 18.46 -4.06
C HIS A 52 18.22 18.97 -3.15
N LEU A 53 18.60 19.53 -2.00
CA LEU A 53 17.66 20.09 -1.02
C LEU A 53 17.37 21.57 -1.29
N ARG A 54 16.18 22.01 -0.94
CA ARG A 54 15.81 23.41 -1.00
C ARG A 54 16.68 24.24 -0.05
N PRO A 55 17.29 25.35 -0.51
CA PRO A 55 18.14 26.18 0.34
C PRO A 55 17.36 26.82 1.50
N GLU A 56 16.08 27.17 1.29
CA GLU A 56 15.19 27.79 2.27
C GLU A 56 14.62 26.85 3.32
N ALA A 57 14.70 25.53 3.10
CA ALA A 57 14.14 24.55 4.04
C ALA A 57 14.83 24.63 5.41
N CYS A 58 14.02 24.73 6.47
CA CYS A 58 14.47 24.84 7.86
C CYS A 58 13.59 24.04 8.80
N PHE A 59 14.14 23.71 9.96
CA PHE A 59 13.38 23.11 11.06
C PHE A 59 12.49 24.16 11.77
N SER A 60 11.60 23.69 12.61
CA SER A 60 10.66 24.53 13.36
C SER A 60 11.35 25.47 14.38
N ASP A 61 12.60 25.21 14.75
CA ASP A 61 13.44 26.13 15.55
C ASP A 61 14.13 27.21 14.71
N GLY A 62 13.93 27.21 13.39
CA GLY A 62 14.58 28.12 12.43
C GLY A 62 15.98 27.71 12.01
N SER A 63 16.52 26.60 12.51
CA SER A 63 17.81 26.09 12.07
C SER A 63 17.72 25.50 10.65
N PRO A 64 18.76 25.69 9.77
CA PRO A 64 18.76 25.15 8.42
C PRO A 64 18.59 23.63 8.42
N LEU A 65 17.82 23.11 7.48
CA LEU A 65 17.73 21.67 7.20
C LEU A 65 18.82 21.28 6.19
N THR A 66 19.65 20.30 6.53
CA THR A 66 20.84 19.92 5.76
C THR A 66 20.72 18.52 5.17
N ALA A 67 21.58 18.21 4.20
CA ALA A 67 21.69 16.84 3.66
C ALA A 67 22.17 15.83 4.72
N GLN A 68 22.87 16.29 5.77
CA GLN A 68 23.24 15.45 6.91
C GLN A 68 22.01 15.02 7.71
N ASP A 69 21.05 15.91 7.93
CA ASP A 69 19.77 15.61 8.60
C ASP A 69 18.96 14.58 7.78
N ALA A 70 18.92 14.77 6.44
CA ALA A 70 18.28 13.84 5.53
C ALA A 70 18.96 12.45 5.57
N ALA A 71 20.29 12.39 5.50
CA ALA A 71 21.04 11.14 5.60
C ALA A 71 20.79 10.43 6.93
N TYR A 72 20.87 11.18 8.03
CA TYR A 72 20.58 10.67 9.37
C TYR A 72 19.17 10.08 9.47
N SER A 73 18.17 10.79 8.97
CA SER A 73 16.76 10.40 8.97
C SER A 73 16.54 9.09 8.21
N LEU A 74 17.06 9.00 6.98
CA LEU A 74 16.93 7.80 6.16
C LEU A 74 17.66 6.60 6.79
N ILE A 75 18.83 6.78 7.38
CA ILE A 75 19.56 5.72 8.09
C ILE A 75 18.78 5.27 9.32
N SER A 76 18.25 6.20 10.11
CA SER A 76 17.46 5.91 11.31
C SER A 76 16.14 5.19 11.02
N SER A 77 15.57 5.37 9.84
CA SER A 77 14.33 4.72 9.43
C SER A 77 14.51 3.25 8.99
N ARG A 78 15.73 2.80 8.66
CA ARG A 78 16.02 1.45 8.12
C ARG A 78 15.57 0.28 9.00
N GLY A 79 15.65 0.43 10.30
CA GLY A 79 15.28 -0.63 11.27
C GLY A 79 13.80 -0.67 11.63
N THR A 80 12.97 0.19 11.03
CA THR A 80 11.59 0.36 11.43
C THR A 80 10.62 -0.48 10.61
N VAL A 81 9.52 -0.87 11.22
CA VAL A 81 8.49 -1.74 10.60
C VAL A 81 7.91 -1.09 9.34
N TYR A 82 7.69 0.22 9.37
CA TYR A 82 6.98 0.92 8.31
C TYR A 82 7.88 1.38 7.15
N TYR A 83 9.09 1.86 7.44
CA TYR A 83 9.98 2.43 6.42
C TYR A 83 11.15 1.51 6.05
N GLY A 84 11.51 0.55 6.89
CA GLY A 84 12.74 -0.23 6.75
C GLY A 84 12.88 -0.99 5.42
N SER A 85 11.78 -1.51 4.89
CA SER A 85 11.78 -2.24 3.61
C SER A 85 12.03 -1.34 2.39
N ARG A 86 11.74 -0.04 2.48
CA ARG A 86 11.87 0.92 1.37
C ARG A 86 13.31 1.12 0.93
N LEU A 87 14.25 1.07 1.88
CA LEU A 87 15.67 1.33 1.65
C LEU A 87 16.53 0.07 1.57
N ARG A 88 15.93 -1.11 1.33
CA ARG A 88 16.65 -2.39 1.34
C ARG A 88 17.73 -2.50 0.26
N HIS A 89 17.56 -1.85 -0.89
CA HIS A 89 18.52 -1.81 -1.98
C HIS A 89 19.51 -0.65 -1.86
N VAL A 90 19.34 0.25 -0.91
CA VAL A 90 20.24 1.37 -0.69
C VAL A 90 21.43 0.93 0.15
N THR A 91 22.62 0.90 -0.43
CA THR A 91 23.87 0.47 0.21
C THR A 91 24.61 1.59 0.90
N SER A 92 24.48 2.83 0.38
CA SER A 92 25.12 4.02 0.94
C SER A 92 24.15 5.20 0.92
N ILE A 93 24.20 6.01 1.96
CA ILE A 93 23.50 7.29 2.09
C ILE A 93 24.50 8.28 2.67
N ALA A 94 24.82 9.34 1.96
CA ALA A 94 25.82 10.31 2.38
C ALA A 94 25.47 11.73 1.92
N ALA A 95 25.71 12.71 2.78
CA ALA A 95 25.76 14.11 2.39
C ALA A 95 27.09 14.40 1.70
N SER A 96 27.07 14.84 0.45
CA SER A 96 28.25 15.27 -0.27
C SER A 96 28.64 16.72 0.03
N ASP A 97 27.64 17.53 0.33
CA ASP A 97 27.75 18.88 0.85
C ASP A 97 26.51 19.24 1.70
N GLU A 98 26.34 20.50 2.09
CA GLU A 98 25.25 20.94 2.98
C GLU A 98 23.85 20.67 2.41
N LYS A 99 23.69 20.71 1.09
CA LYS A 99 22.38 20.60 0.41
C LYS A 99 22.31 19.46 -0.61
N THR A 100 23.32 18.62 -0.71
CA THR A 100 23.34 17.52 -1.67
C THR A 100 23.47 16.17 -0.96
N LEU A 101 22.47 15.33 -1.13
CA LEU A 101 22.38 13.96 -0.63
C LEU A 101 22.63 12.97 -1.76
N VAL A 102 23.49 12.00 -1.55
CA VAL A 102 23.81 10.93 -2.52
C VAL A 102 23.41 9.58 -1.95
N LEU A 103 22.58 8.85 -2.70
CA LEU A 103 22.16 7.50 -2.38
C LEU A 103 22.74 6.54 -3.43
N THR A 104 23.37 5.45 -2.97
CA THR A 104 23.88 4.38 -3.86
C THR A 104 23.10 3.11 -3.61
N THR A 105 22.76 2.37 -4.66
CA THR A 105 21.98 1.13 -4.60
C THR A 105 22.79 -0.07 -5.12
N ASP A 106 22.42 -1.28 -4.71
CA ASP A 106 23.04 -2.55 -5.16
C ASP A 106 22.44 -3.05 -6.49
N THR A 107 21.38 -2.41 -6.97
CA THR A 107 20.72 -2.66 -8.25
C THR A 107 20.27 -1.34 -8.84
N ALA A 108 20.14 -1.26 -10.16
CA ALA A 108 19.57 -0.09 -10.82
C ALA A 108 18.16 0.18 -10.25
N TYR A 109 17.85 1.45 -9.90
CA TYR A 109 16.65 1.78 -9.16
C TYR A 109 16.09 3.15 -9.56
N GLU A 110 15.45 3.20 -10.73
CA GLU A 110 14.93 4.45 -11.31
C GLU A 110 13.84 5.10 -10.41
N CYS A 111 13.00 4.27 -9.79
CA CYS A 111 11.87 4.77 -9.00
C CYS A 111 12.19 4.98 -7.50
N LEU A 112 13.46 5.09 -7.11
CA LEU A 112 13.84 5.35 -5.72
C LEU A 112 13.17 6.58 -5.10
N PRO A 113 12.96 7.72 -5.80
CA PRO A 113 12.27 8.89 -5.24
C PRO A 113 10.86 8.60 -4.72
N LEU A 114 10.13 7.61 -5.29
CA LEU A 114 8.82 7.16 -4.77
C LEU A 114 8.87 6.59 -3.35
N LEU A 115 10.04 6.22 -2.87
CA LEU A 115 10.27 5.63 -1.55
C LEU A 115 10.88 6.60 -0.55
N LEU A 116 11.17 7.83 -0.97
CA LEU A 116 11.75 8.88 -0.13
C LEU A 116 10.68 9.79 0.51
N ASP A 117 9.44 9.27 0.64
CA ASP A 117 8.34 9.83 1.43
C ASP A 117 8.54 9.53 2.94
N ILE A 118 9.78 9.52 3.39
CA ILE A 118 10.19 9.27 4.77
C ILE A 118 10.34 10.61 5.50
N PRO A 119 9.67 10.82 6.65
CA PRO A 119 9.80 12.04 7.43
C PRO A 119 11.26 12.38 7.76
N ILE A 120 11.63 13.65 7.59
CA ILE A 120 12.98 14.13 7.95
C ILE A 120 12.95 14.72 9.37
N ILE A 121 13.90 14.31 10.21
CA ILE A 121 14.12 14.79 11.56
C ILE A 121 15.54 15.36 11.68
N LYS A 122 15.77 16.19 12.70
CA LYS A 122 17.09 16.76 12.95
C LYS A 122 18.12 15.69 13.34
N ASP A 123 19.34 15.82 12.84
CA ASP A 123 20.45 14.90 13.17
C ASP A 123 20.65 14.81 14.70
N GLY A 124 20.80 13.59 15.21
CA GLY A 124 20.94 13.29 16.63
C GLY A 124 19.65 13.21 17.43
N SER A 125 18.46 13.46 16.84
CA SER A 125 17.18 13.51 17.58
C SER A 125 16.38 12.19 17.61
N ARG A 126 16.95 11.08 17.13
CA ARG A 126 16.24 9.78 17.02
C ARG A 126 15.64 9.27 18.34
N ASP A 127 16.30 9.56 19.45
CA ASP A 127 15.88 9.10 20.77
C ASP A 127 14.92 10.07 21.48
N GLU A 128 14.58 11.20 20.87
CA GLU A 128 13.60 12.15 21.40
C GLU A 128 12.18 11.63 21.21
N ALA A 129 11.30 11.82 22.17
CA ALA A 129 9.88 11.43 22.07
C ALA A 129 9.15 12.15 20.92
N VAL A 130 9.53 13.38 20.66
CA VAL A 130 9.07 14.22 19.53
C VAL A 130 10.29 14.92 18.94
N PRO A 131 10.95 14.31 17.95
CA PRO A 131 12.08 14.93 17.24
C PRO A 131 11.70 16.27 16.60
N LEU A 132 12.67 17.13 16.36
CA LEU A 132 12.46 18.38 15.65
C LEU A 132 12.16 18.11 14.17
N GLY A 133 11.04 18.64 13.66
CA GLY A 133 10.59 18.53 12.28
C GLY A 133 10.49 19.88 11.57
N SER A 134 10.15 19.87 10.29
CA SER A 134 10.04 21.05 9.42
C SER A 134 8.59 21.43 9.07
N GLY A 135 7.61 20.65 9.54
CA GLY A 135 6.21 20.80 9.13
C GLY A 135 5.52 22.08 9.57
N PRO A 136 4.27 22.30 9.07
CA PRO A 136 3.50 23.52 9.33
C PRO A 136 3.07 23.72 10.78
N TYR A 137 3.19 22.71 11.63
CA TYR A 137 2.84 22.71 13.04
C TYR A 137 3.96 22.18 13.91
N VAL A 138 3.91 22.54 15.19
CA VAL A 138 4.77 22.01 16.27
C VAL A 138 3.92 21.54 17.44
N MET A 139 4.40 20.55 18.17
CA MET A 139 3.76 20.11 19.42
C MET A 139 3.87 21.20 20.50
N ASP A 140 2.77 21.47 21.18
CA ASP A 140 2.71 22.31 22.38
C ASP A 140 2.05 21.50 23.51
N GLY A 141 2.86 20.92 24.35
CA GLY A 141 2.46 19.89 25.28
C GLY A 141 2.13 18.56 24.58
N ASP A 142 1.27 17.73 25.20
CA ASP A 142 1.00 16.36 24.73
C ASP A 142 -0.23 16.25 23.83
N THR A 143 -1.10 17.26 23.80
CA THR A 143 -2.44 17.18 23.19
C THR A 143 -2.77 18.34 22.28
N ARG A 144 -1.80 19.18 21.91
CA ARG A 144 -2.02 20.35 21.08
C ARG A 144 -0.91 20.55 20.07
N LEU A 145 -1.28 20.93 18.85
CA LEU A 145 -0.37 21.43 17.84
C LEU A 145 -0.65 22.93 17.67
N VAL A 146 0.41 23.72 17.54
CA VAL A 146 0.33 25.15 17.22
C VAL A 146 1.08 25.43 15.93
N ARG A 147 0.70 26.50 15.24
CA ARG A 147 1.36 26.92 14.01
C ARG A 147 2.87 27.07 14.20
N ASN A 148 3.63 26.46 13.28
CA ASN A 148 5.06 26.70 13.15
C ASN A 148 5.29 28.09 12.54
N THR A 149 5.76 29.06 13.34
CA THR A 149 6.03 30.41 12.86
C THR A 149 7.27 30.51 11.96
N ASN A 150 8.09 29.47 11.93
CA ASN A 150 9.28 29.34 11.09
C ASN A 150 9.04 28.43 9.90
N TRP A 151 7.78 28.03 9.61
CA TRP A 151 7.52 27.16 8.48
C TRP A 151 7.97 27.83 7.18
N TRP A 152 8.82 27.13 6.45
CA TRP A 152 9.56 27.65 5.32
C TRP A 152 8.72 27.82 4.04
N GLN A 153 7.59 27.08 3.91
CA GLN A 153 6.70 27.23 2.75
C GLN A 153 5.83 28.47 2.87
N THR A 154 5.53 29.09 1.73
CA THR A 154 4.64 30.26 1.64
C THR A 154 3.17 29.88 1.40
N ALA A 155 2.90 28.63 0.95
CA ALA A 155 1.55 28.13 0.75
C ALA A 155 0.82 27.91 2.09
N ALA A 156 -0.51 28.03 2.08
CA ALA A 156 -1.32 27.63 3.23
C ALA A 156 -1.30 26.11 3.37
N PRO A 157 -1.19 25.57 4.60
CA PRO A 157 -1.33 24.13 4.82
C PRO A 157 -2.77 23.68 4.57
N ILE A 158 -2.96 22.38 4.34
CA ILE A 158 -4.29 21.77 4.08
C ILE A 158 -5.26 22.05 5.22
N VAL A 159 -4.79 21.95 6.46
CA VAL A 159 -5.53 22.36 7.66
C VAL A 159 -4.95 23.69 8.13
N ASP A 160 -5.72 24.78 8.00
CA ASP A 160 -5.25 26.16 8.25
C ASP A 160 -5.88 26.76 9.51
N PHE A 161 -5.56 26.17 10.67
CA PHE A 161 -5.98 26.68 11.97
C PHE A 161 -4.79 27.16 12.80
N ALA A 162 -5.01 28.12 13.71
CA ALA A 162 -3.98 28.58 14.64
C ALA A 162 -3.48 27.47 15.57
N GLU A 163 -4.38 26.57 15.95
CA GLU A 163 -4.09 25.37 16.75
C GLU A 163 -4.94 24.18 16.34
N VAL A 164 -4.40 22.97 16.54
CA VAL A 164 -5.10 21.70 16.35
C VAL A 164 -5.04 20.94 17.67
N LYS A 165 -6.19 20.62 18.23
CA LYS A 165 -6.31 19.85 19.47
C LYS A 165 -6.32 18.37 19.15
N LEU A 166 -5.49 17.59 19.82
CA LEU A 166 -5.45 16.14 19.72
C LEU A 166 -6.34 15.51 20.80
N THR A 167 -7.30 14.70 20.38
CA THR A 167 -8.20 13.98 21.29
C THR A 167 -7.72 12.54 21.41
N LEU A 168 -7.32 12.14 22.61
CA LEU A 168 -6.96 10.76 22.89
C LEU A 168 -8.22 9.89 22.90
N VAL A 169 -8.20 8.82 22.13
CA VAL A 169 -9.26 7.80 22.07
C VAL A 169 -8.66 6.41 22.24
N GLU A 170 -9.24 5.61 23.12
CA GLU A 170 -8.79 4.24 23.40
C GLU A 170 -9.57 3.20 22.57
N LYS A 171 -10.79 3.52 22.19
CA LYS A 171 -11.68 2.62 21.46
C LYS A 171 -12.20 3.24 20.17
N THR A 172 -12.32 2.45 19.13
CA THR A 172 -12.86 2.89 17.83
C THR A 172 -14.27 3.48 17.94
N SER A 173 -15.13 2.98 18.83
CA SER A 173 -16.46 3.55 19.08
C SER A 173 -16.42 4.98 19.63
N GLU A 174 -15.39 5.33 20.40
CA GLU A 174 -15.20 6.68 20.93
C GLU A 174 -14.85 7.68 19.82
N VAL A 175 -14.17 7.25 18.77
CA VAL A 175 -13.89 8.09 17.59
C VAL A 175 -15.19 8.55 16.96
N ARG A 176 -16.14 7.62 16.73
CA ARG A 176 -17.46 7.93 16.19
C ARG A 176 -18.21 8.92 17.08
N ASP A 177 -18.31 8.63 18.37
CA ASP A 177 -19.08 9.45 19.31
C ASP A 177 -18.47 10.87 19.42
N ASN A 178 -17.13 10.97 19.47
CA ASN A 178 -16.46 12.28 19.47
C ASN A 178 -16.67 13.07 18.15
N PHE A 179 -16.75 12.40 17.01
CA PHE A 179 -17.04 13.06 15.73
C PHE A 179 -18.52 13.52 15.67
N GLU A 180 -19.48 12.67 16.07
CA GLU A 180 -20.90 13.00 16.10
C GLU A 180 -21.22 14.18 17.06
N TYR A 181 -20.51 14.30 18.18
CA TYR A 181 -20.65 15.40 19.12
C TYR A 181 -19.75 16.60 18.83
N GLU A 182 -19.10 16.64 17.66
CA GLU A 182 -18.22 17.72 17.21
C GLU A 182 -17.00 17.99 18.14
N ASN A 183 -16.63 17.01 18.96
CA ASN A 183 -15.42 17.07 19.78
C ASN A 183 -14.16 16.79 18.94
N VAL A 184 -14.31 16.10 17.79
CA VAL A 184 -13.28 15.83 16.80
C VAL A 184 -13.82 16.25 15.43
N ASN A 185 -13.03 16.99 14.67
CA ASN A 185 -13.42 17.59 13.40
C ASN A 185 -12.78 16.90 12.19
N LEU A 186 -11.81 16.02 12.41
CA LEU A 186 -11.09 15.31 11.35
C LEU A 186 -10.74 13.89 11.79
N VAL A 187 -11.10 12.91 10.97
CA VAL A 187 -10.79 11.49 11.17
C VAL A 187 -10.40 10.85 9.84
N LEU A 188 -9.24 10.17 9.81
CA LEU A 188 -8.88 9.28 8.70
C LEU A 188 -9.22 7.84 9.10
N THR A 189 -10.01 7.15 8.28
CA THR A 189 -10.48 5.80 8.61
C THR A 189 -10.89 5.00 7.38
N ASP A 190 -11.19 3.72 7.61
CA ASP A 190 -11.90 2.89 6.65
C ASP A 190 -13.38 3.30 6.61
N PRO A 191 -13.89 3.82 5.48
CA PRO A 191 -15.26 4.31 5.37
C PRO A 191 -16.30 3.21 5.56
N ASN A 192 -15.92 1.96 5.31
CA ASN A 192 -16.79 0.79 5.44
C ASN A 192 -16.71 0.13 6.83
N SER A 193 -15.90 0.67 7.75
CA SER A 193 -15.88 0.16 9.12
C SER A 193 -17.22 0.37 9.81
N ALA A 194 -17.74 -0.66 10.48
CA ALA A 194 -18.98 -0.58 11.25
C ALA A 194 -18.99 0.56 12.30
N ALA A 195 -17.81 1.00 12.74
CA ALA A 195 -17.65 2.13 13.65
C ALA A 195 -18.05 3.48 13.03
N PHE A 196 -18.03 3.60 11.70
CA PHE A 196 -18.29 4.84 10.97
C PHE A 196 -19.55 4.77 10.09
N ALA A 197 -20.19 3.62 10.02
CA ALA A 197 -21.47 3.48 9.34
C ALA A 197 -22.54 4.32 10.05
N GLY A 198 -23.17 5.25 9.33
CA GLY A 198 -24.31 6.00 9.81
C GLY A 198 -23.99 7.24 10.64
N PHE A 199 -22.94 8.00 10.30
CA PHE A 199 -22.79 9.36 10.79
C PHE A 199 -24.03 10.20 10.45
N HIS A 200 -24.53 10.97 11.42
CA HIS A 200 -25.76 11.78 11.31
C HIS A 200 -25.50 13.29 11.28
N ASN A 201 -24.29 13.73 11.69
CA ASN A 201 -23.92 15.13 11.61
C ASN A 201 -23.57 15.55 10.16
N ASP A 202 -23.50 16.87 9.91
CA ASP A 202 -23.10 17.40 8.61
C ASP A 202 -21.58 17.29 8.45
N TYR A 203 -21.09 16.45 7.54
CA TYR A 203 -19.68 16.22 7.30
C TYR A 203 -19.32 16.32 5.81
N GLU A 204 -18.04 16.50 5.54
CA GLU A 204 -17.43 16.30 4.22
C GLU A 204 -16.67 14.98 4.23
N LEU A 205 -16.71 14.30 3.08
CA LEU A 205 -16.06 13.02 2.87
C LEU A 205 -15.06 13.13 1.72
N TRP A 206 -13.82 12.82 2.00
CA TRP A 206 -12.73 12.88 1.04
C TRP A 206 -12.14 11.50 0.84
N ASP A 207 -11.82 11.17 -0.41
CA ASP A 207 -11.20 9.90 -0.78
C ASP A 207 -9.67 9.95 -0.54
N ALA A 208 -9.15 8.98 0.21
CA ALA A 208 -7.72 8.83 0.47
C ALA A 208 -7.22 7.54 -0.21
N ARG A 209 -6.70 7.67 -1.42
CA ARG A 209 -6.19 6.56 -2.22
C ARG A 209 -4.83 6.12 -1.70
N LEU A 210 -4.71 4.85 -1.38
CA LEU A 210 -3.50 4.25 -0.83
C LEU A 210 -3.12 2.98 -1.62
N PRO A 211 -1.84 2.58 -1.66
CA PRO A 211 -1.43 1.33 -2.30
C PRO A 211 -1.76 0.10 -1.42
N ILE A 212 -3.02 -0.01 -0.96
CA ILE A 212 -3.51 -1.14 -0.16
C ILE A 212 -4.20 -2.13 -1.08
N MET A 213 -3.50 -3.20 -1.43
CA MET A 213 -3.99 -4.26 -2.30
C MET A 213 -4.70 -5.35 -1.51
N GLN A 214 -5.91 -5.74 -1.94
CA GLN A 214 -6.53 -7.00 -1.56
C GLN A 214 -6.34 -8.02 -2.68
N TYR A 215 -6.05 -9.27 -2.31
CA TYR A 215 -5.68 -10.31 -3.26
C TYR A 215 -5.97 -11.72 -2.72
N ILE A 216 -6.07 -12.67 -3.64
CA ILE A 216 -6.11 -14.09 -3.32
C ILE A 216 -4.67 -14.63 -3.43
N GLY A 217 -4.17 -15.23 -2.36
CA GLY A 217 -2.92 -15.98 -2.35
C GLY A 217 -3.19 -17.48 -2.33
N TYR A 218 -2.23 -18.25 -2.79
CA TYR A 218 -2.35 -19.70 -2.98
C TYR A 218 -1.23 -20.45 -2.25
N ASN A 219 -1.56 -21.63 -1.72
CA ASN A 219 -0.56 -22.62 -1.37
C ASN A 219 -0.23 -23.44 -2.63
N ILE A 220 0.85 -23.07 -3.33
CA ILE A 220 1.25 -23.73 -4.57
C ILE A 220 1.87 -25.11 -4.34
N THR A 221 2.04 -25.53 -3.08
CA THR A 221 2.48 -26.88 -2.71
C THR A 221 1.30 -27.81 -2.42
N SER A 222 0.06 -27.30 -2.39
CA SER A 222 -1.13 -28.11 -2.18
C SER A 222 -1.40 -29.03 -3.39
N LYS A 223 -2.13 -30.12 -3.17
CA LYS A 223 -2.41 -31.10 -4.23
C LYS A 223 -3.20 -30.51 -5.40
N VAL A 224 -4.15 -29.63 -5.11
CA VAL A 224 -5.05 -29.04 -6.10
C VAL A 224 -4.44 -27.74 -6.65
N PHE A 225 -4.05 -26.82 -5.75
CA PHE A 225 -3.57 -25.50 -6.16
C PHE A 225 -2.08 -25.46 -6.54
N SER A 226 -1.39 -26.60 -6.64
CA SER A 226 -0.12 -26.71 -7.38
C SER A 226 -0.30 -26.55 -8.89
N ASN A 227 -1.49 -26.85 -9.44
CA ASN A 227 -1.82 -26.64 -10.85
C ASN A 227 -1.92 -25.14 -11.17
N TYR A 228 -0.94 -24.61 -11.91
CA TYR A 228 -0.92 -23.18 -12.24
C TYR A 228 -2.02 -22.77 -13.23
N GLY A 229 -2.47 -23.68 -14.09
CA GLY A 229 -3.56 -23.42 -15.03
C GLY A 229 -4.88 -23.19 -14.29
N LEU A 230 -5.15 -23.98 -13.24
CA LEU A 230 -6.30 -23.77 -12.35
C LEU A 230 -6.20 -22.40 -11.62
N ARG A 231 -5.04 -22.06 -11.04
CA ARG A 231 -4.85 -20.77 -10.37
C ARG A 231 -5.01 -19.60 -11.33
N SER A 232 -4.44 -19.71 -12.55
CA SER A 232 -4.58 -18.67 -13.57
C SER A 232 -6.04 -18.52 -14.04
N ALA A 233 -6.84 -19.60 -14.05
CA ALA A 233 -8.25 -19.55 -14.40
C ALA A 233 -9.05 -18.67 -13.41
N ILE A 234 -8.73 -18.73 -12.11
CA ILE A 234 -9.45 -18.01 -11.07
C ILE A 234 -9.51 -16.50 -11.34
N THR A 235 -8.49 -15.89 -11.96
CA THR A 235 -8.51 -14.46 -12.26
C THR A 235 -9.70 -14.05 -13.14
N TYR A 236 -10.15 -14.95 -14.05
CA TYR A 236 -11.28 -14.68 -14.94
C TYR A 236 -12.64 -14.90 -14.28
N ALA A 237 -12.68 -15.52 -13.10
CA ALA A 237 -13.91 -15.77 -12.34
C ALA A 237 -14.26 -14.65 -11.36
N ILE A 238 -13.36 -13.71 -11.10
CA ILE A 238 -13.55 -12.66 -10.09
C ILE A 238 -14.12 -11.40 -10.74
N ASP A 239 -15.38 -11.09 -10.39
CA ASP A 239 -16.02 -9.82 -10.73
C ASP A 239 -15.57 -8.72 -9.78
N ARG A 240 -14.51 -8.03 -10.17
CA ARG A 240 -13.85 -7.00 -9.38
C ARG A 240 -14.65 -5.73 -9.28
N ASP A 241 -15.44 -5.42 -10.32
CA ASP A 241 -16.31 -4.24 -10.34
C ASP A 241 -17.42 -4.37 -9.32
N HIS A 242 -18.07 -5.54 -9.24
CA HIS A 242 -19.02 -5.87 -8.19
C HIS A 242 -18.41 -5.75 -6.78
N LEU A 243 -17.24 -6.33 -6.56
CA LEU A 243 -16.56 -6.25 -5.26
C LEU A 243 -16.21 -4.80 -4.87
N ALA A 244 -15.72 -3.99 -5.81
CA ALA A 244 -15.37 -2.60 -5.52
C ALA A 244 -16.58 -1.70 -5.29
N THR A 245 -17.67 -1.89 -6.07
CA THR A 245 -18.84 -1.03 -6.03
C THR A 245 -19.78 -1.43 -4.91
N ASP A 246 -20.16 -2.71 -4.83
CA ASP A 246 -21.24 -3.16 -3.96
C ASP A 246 -20.71 -3.57 -2.57
N ILE A 247 -19.58 -4.28 -2.49
CA ILE A 247 -19.02 -4.73 -1.23
C ILE A 247 -18.17 -3.64 -0.56
N MET A 248 -17.35 -2.93 -1.33
CA MET A 248 -16.49 -1.86 -0.82
C MET A 248 -17.15 -0.48 -0.88
N GLY A 249 -18.43 -0.38 -1.28
CA GLY A 249 -19.19 0.86 -1.31
C GLY A 249 -18.60 1.96 -2.20
N GLY A 250 -17.82 1.61 -3.22
CA GLY A 250 -17.09 2.52 -4.10
C GLY A 250 -15.75 3.01 -3.54
N PHE A 251 -15.36 2.62 -2.30
CA PHE A 251 -14.05 2.97 -1.72
C PHE A 251 -12.97 1.95 -2.05
N ALA A 252 -12.97 1.51 -3.31
CA ALA A 252 -11.94 0.64 -3.85
C ALA A 252 -11.90 0.76 -5.37
N GLN A 253 -10.77 0.38 -5.95
CA GLN A 253 -10.57 0.33 -7.39
C GLN A 253 -10.32 -1.12 -7.80
N PRO A 254 -11.06 -1.66 -8.79
CA PRO A 254 -10.80 -2.99 -9.33
C PRO A 254 -9.38 -3.07 -9.89
N ALA A 255 -8.64 -4.10 -9.56
CA ALA A 255 -7.27 -4.28 -10.05
C ALA A 255 -6.98 -5.73 -10.42
N VAL A 256 -6.58 -5.94 -11.66
CA VAL A 256 -6.17 -7.25 -12.20
C VAL A 256 -4.66 -7.46 -11.99
N LEU A 257 -3.89 -6.37 -12.01
CA LEU A 257 -2.44 -6.38 -11.82
C LEU A 257 -2.10 -5.88 -10.41
N PRO A 258 -0.94 -6.26 -9.86
CA PRO A 258 -0.54 -5.87 -8.50
C PRO A 258 0.07 -4.46 -8.44
N ALA A 259 -0.54 -3.53 -9.12
CA ALA A 259 -0.25 -2.10 -9.09
C ALA A 259 -1.56 -1.32 -9.18
N SER A 260 -1.57 -0.09 -8.66
CA SER A 260 -2.73 0.78 -8.82
C SER A 260 -3.02 1.03 -10.31
N PRO A 261 -4.29 1.00 -10.74
CA PRO A 261 -4.68 1.34 -12.11
C PRO A 261 -4.24 2.76 -12.56
N GLN A 262 -3.93 3.66 -11.63
CA GLN A 262 -3.41 5.00 -11.90
C GLN A 262 -1.89 5.05 -12.09
N ALA A 263 -1.16 4.00 -11.66
CA ALA A 263 0.29 3.99 -11.79
C ALA A 263 0.71 3.95 -13.27
N PRO A 264 1.74 4.71 -13.69
CA PRO A 264 2.15 4.83 -15.09
C PRO A 264 2.64 3.50 -15.68
N PHE A 265 3.06 2.58 -14.83
CA PHE A 265 3.49 1.23 -15.20
C PHE A 265 2.38 0.16 -15.12
N TYR A 266 1.13 0.57 -14.88
CA TYR A 266 -0.02 -0.33 -14.98
C TYR A 266 -0.42 -0.53 -16.45
N ASP A 267 -0.22 -1.74 -16.97
CA ASP A 267 -0.60 -2.05 -18.36
C ASP A 267 -2.09 -2.40 -18.44
N GLY A 268 -2.92 -1.43 -18.81
CA GLY A 268 -4.37 -1.63 -18.98
C GLY A 268 -4.74 -2.65 -20.05
N LYS A 269 -3.91 -2.86 -21.11
CA LYS A 269 -4.16 -3.90 -22.12
C LYS A 269 -3.91 -5.28 -21.55
N LEU A 270 -2.85 -5.45 -20.78
CA LEU A 270 -2.57 -6.68 -20.07
C LEU A 270 -3.68 -6.97 -19.05
N ALA A 271 -4.10 -5.97 -18.26
CA ALA A 271 -5.20 -6.09 -17.30
C ALA A 271 -6.50 -6.56 -17.98
N ASN A 272 -6.87 -5.94 -19.11
CA ASN A 272 -8.06 -6.35 -19.89
C ASN A 272 -7.94 -7.79 -20.44
N THR A 273 -6.72 -8.29 -20.66
CA THR A 273 -6.51 -9.68 -21.11
C THR A 273 -6.89 -10.68 -20.03
N TYR A 274 -6.63 -10.36 -18.75
CA TYR A 274 -6.87 -11.22 -17.59
C TYR A 274 -8.05 -10.79 -16.71
N GLY A 275 -8.87 -9.83 -17.16
CA GLY A 275 -10.07 -9.37 -16.47
C GLY A 275 -11.20 -10.41 -16.45
N TYR A 276 -12.26 -10.12 -15.70
CA TYR A 276 -13.44 -10.99 -15.56
C TYR A 276 -14.00 -11.44 -16.90
N ASN A 277 -14.04 -12.77 -17.13
CA ASN A 277 -14.54 -13.36 -18.37
C ASN A 277 -14.78 -14.86 -18.22
N LEU A 278 -16.01 -15.29 -18.05
CA LEU A 278 -16.38 -16.70 -17.82
C LEU A 278 -16.08 -17.60 -19.03
N THR A 279 -16.08 -17.07 -20.25
CA THR A 279 -15.67 -17.84 -21.45
C THR A 279 -14.18 -18.18 -21.38
N LYS A 280 -13.33 -17.20 -21.05
CA LYS A 280 -11.89 -17.43 -20.86
C LYS A 280 -11.63 -18.33 -19.65
N PHE A 281 -12.42 -18.20 -18.58
CA PHE A 281 -12.36 -19.10 -17.44
C PHE A 281 -12.52 -20.55 -17.87
N SER A 282 -13.59 -20.90 -18.60
CA SER A 282 -13.85 -22.24 -19.09
C SER A 282 -12.75 -22.76 -20.03
N GLN A 283 -12.28 -21.93 -20.95
CA GLN A 283 -11.17 -22.27 -21.85
C GLN A 283 -9.86 -22.55 -21.08
N GLN A 284 -9.59 -21.79 -20.02
CA GLN A 284 -8.39 -21.99 -19.20
C GLN A 284 -8.49 -23.26 -18.37
N LEU A 285 -9.67 -23.61 -17.84
CA LEU A 285 -9.91 -24.88 -17.15
C LEU A 285 -9.72 -26.08 -18.10
N GLU A 286 -10.28 -26.02 -19.31
CA GLU A 286 -10.08 -27.05 -20.34
C GLU A 286 -8.59 -27.25 -20.65
N SER A 287 -7.85 -26.13 -20.82
CA SER A 287 -6.40 -26.16 -21.06
C SER A 287 -5.61 -26.74 -19.87
N ALA A 288 -6.14 -26.63 -18.67
CA ALA A 288 -5.56 -27.17 -17.43
C ALA A 288 -6.02 -28.61 -17.14
N SER A 289 -6.87 -29.22 -18.00
CA SER A 289 -7.50 -30.51 -17.78
C SER A 289 -8.28 -30.59 -16.47
N VAL A 290 -9.09 -29.55 -16.22
CA VAL A 290 -9.99 -29.43 -15.07
C VAL A 290 -11.42 -29.43 -15.60
N GLU A 291 -12.20 -30.43 -15.23
CA GLU A 291 -13.59 -30.60 -15.63
C GLU A 291 -14.37 -31.43 -14.59
N ASP A 292 -15.68 -31.39 -14.61
CA ASP A 292 -16.52 -32.28 -13.78
C ASP A 292 -16.53 -33.69 -14.42
N MET A 293 -15.65 -34.58 -13.96
CA MET A 293 -15.40 -35.89 -14.57
C MET A 293 -16.45 -36.93 -14.22
N ASP A 294 -17.12 -36.79 -13.09
CA ASP A 294 -18.12 -37.74 -12.58
C ASP A 294 -19.57 -37.21 -12.61
N ASN A 295 -19.75 -35.96 -13.07
CA ASN A 295 -21.02 -35.23 -13.18
C ASN A 295 -21.72 -35.04 -11.82
N ASP A 296 -20.94 -34.78 -10.75
CA ASP A 296 -21.46 -34.46 -9.42
C ASP A 296 -21.68 -32.95 -9.20
N GLY A 297 -21.32 -32.12 -10.19
CA GLY A 297 -21.36 -30.66 -10.17
C GLY A 297 -20.12 -30.02 -9.59
N THR A 298 -19.12 -30.80 -9.23
CA THR A 298 -17.83 -30.33 -8.72
C THR A 298 -16.75 -30.52 -9.79
N LEU A 299 -15.89 -29.54 -10.00
CA LEU A 299 -14.74 -29.67 -10.88
C LEU A 299 -13.72 -30.66 -10.30
N ASP A 300 -13.12 -31.45 -11.16
CA ASP A 300 -12.08 -32.41 -10.84
C ASP A 300 -10.77 -32.07 -11.56
N LEU A 301 -9.67 -32.43 -10.93
CA LEU A 301 -8.32 -32.32 -11.46
C LEU A 301 -7.62 -33.66 -11.38
N TYR A 302 -7.12 -34.18 -12.52
CA TYR A 302 -6.25 -35.36 -12.50
C TYR A 302 -4.88 -34.99 -11.90
N VAL A 303 -4.49 -35.71 -10.85
CA VAL A 303 -3.21 -35.50 -10.16
C VAL A 303 -2.26 -36.67 -10.51
N PRO A 304 -1.25 -36.45 -11.39
CA PRO A 304 -0.37 -37.51 -11.85
C PRO A 304 0.35 -38.28 -10.74
N SER A 305 0.73 -37.60 -9.67
CA SER A 305 1.41 -38.19 -8.51
C SER A 305 0.51 -39.17 -7.71
N LEU A 306 -0.81 -39.01 -7.81
CA LEU A 306 -1.79 -39.88 -7.15
C LEU A 306 -2.34 -40.95 -8.10
N GLY A 307 -2.29 -40.74 -9.42
CA GLY A 307 -2.83 -41.63 -10.44
C GLY A 307 -4.36 -41.59 -10.57
N TYR A 308 -5.05 -40.61 -9.97
CA TYR A 308 -6.50 -40.42 -10.04
C TYR A 308 -6.89 -38.95 -9.96
N ALA A 309 -8.12 -38.64 -10.34
CA ALA A 309 -8.70 -37.30 -10.22
C ALA A 309 -9.13 -37.03 -8.79
N VAL A 310 -8.99 -35.75 -8.37
CA VAL A 310 -9.46 -35.24 -7.08
C VAL A 310 -10.35 -34.06 -7.32
N SER A 311 -11.40 -33.88 -6.52
CA SER A 311 -12.27 -32.71 -6.61
C SER A 311 -11.49 -31.44 -6.32
N VAL A 312 -11.82 -30.37 -7.04
CA VAL A 312 -11.24 -29.02 -6.83
C VAL A 312 -11.82 -28.42 -5.56
N ALA A 313 -11.33 -28.92 -4.44
CA ALA A 313 -11.75 -28.55 -3.11
C ALA A 313 -10.60 -27.96 -2.30
N GLY A 314 -10.92 -27.09 -1.33
CA GLY A 314 -9.91 -26.52 -0.45
C GLY A 314 -10.51 -25.57 0.59
N THR A 315 -9.63 -25.05 1.45
CA THR A 315 -9.96 -24.07 2.47
C THR A 315 -9.36 -22.73 2.11
N MET A 316 -10.20 -21.70 2.01
CA MET A 316 -9.77 -20.30 1.98
C MET A 316 -9.81 -19.75 3.40
N ILE A 317 -8.70 -19.16 3.86
CA ILE A 317 -8.65 -18.47 5.14
C ILE A 317 -8.71 -16.97 4.94
N VAL A 318 -9.33 -16.26 5.88
CA VAL A 318 -9.42 -14.79 5.92
C VAL A 318 -9.32 -14.29 7.36
N CYS A 319 -8.68 -13.14 7.57
CA CYS A 319 -8.58 -12.52 8.89
C CYS A 319 -9.89 -11.82 9.27
N SER A 320 -10.39 -12.06 10.50
CA SER A 320 -11.61 -11.49 11.06
C SER A 320 -11.55 -9.98 11.35
N SER A 321 -10.37 -9.38 11.30
CA SER A 321 -10.15 -7.98 11.74
C SER A 321 -10.87 -6.91 10.89
N SER A 322 -11.40 -7.26 9.72
CA SER A 322 -12.17 -6.37 8.84
C SER A 322 -13.40 -7.10 8.32
N TYR A 323 -14.58 -6.57 8.61
CA TYR A 323 -15.85 -7.11 8.12
C TYR A 323 -15.91 -7.15 6.60
N GLN A 324 -15.53 -6.06 5.92
CA GLN A 324 -15.58 -5.96 4.46
C GLN A 324 -14.62 -6.95 3.78
N ARG A 325 -13.46 -7.20 4.40
CA ARG A 325 -12.54 -8.23 3.90
C ARG A 325 -13.14 -9.63 3.98
N VAL A 326 -13.84 -9.92 5.07
CA VAL A 326 -14.56 -11.20 5.23
C VAL A 326 -15.70 -11.29 4.22
N GLU A 327 -16.43 -10.20 3.98
CA GLU A 327 -17.52 -10.14 3.02
C GLU A 327 -17.00 -10.31 1.58
N ALA A 328 -15.94 -9.61 1.19
CA ALA A 328 -15.29 -9.78 -0.11
C ALA A 328 -14.76 -11.22 -0.33
N ALA A 329 -14.15 -11.81 0.70
CA ALA A 329 -13.72 -13.21 0.65
C ALA A 329 -14.90 -14.18 0.52
N THR A 330 -16.04 -13.87 1.17
CA THR A 330 -17.28 -14.66 1.06
C THR A 330 -17.84 -14.62 -0.35
N GLU A 331 -17.92 -13.43 -0.96
CA GLU A 331 -18.37 -13.29 -2.35
C GLU A 331 -17.46 -14.00 -3.34
N VAL A 332 -16.14 -13.93 -3.16
CA VAL A 332 -15.18 -14.69 -3.96
C VAL A 332 -15.43 -16.20 -3.84
N VAL A 333 -15.62 -16.73 -2.62
CA VAL A 333 -15.90 -18.14 -2.40
C VAL A 333 -17.23 -18.56 -3.00
N ASN A 334 -18.28 -17.74 -2.86
CA ASN A 334 -19.58 -17.98 -3.47
C ASN A 334 -19.48 -18.05 -5.01
N ALA A 335 -18.78 -17.09 -5.63
CA ALA A 335 -18.58 -17.06 -7.07
C ALA A 335 -17.82 -18.32 -7.57
N LEU A 336 -16.75 -18.72 -6.89
CA LEU A 336 -15.99 -19.93 -7.25
C LEU A 336 -16.85 -21.20 -7.08
N ASN A 337 -17.58 -21.32 -5.97
CA ASN A 337 -18.42 -22.48 -5.73
C ASN A 337 -19.58 -22.58 -6.73
N ALA A 338 -20.16 -21.45 -7.18
CA ALA A 338 -21.14 -21.43 -8.26
C ALA A 338 -20.57 -21.91 -9.62
N LEU A 339 -19.24 -21.89 -9.77
CA LEU A 339 -18.52 -22.35 -10.96
C LEU A 339 -17.95 -23.78 -10.81
N GLY A 340 -18.40 -24.53 -9.80
CA GLY A 340 -18.02 -25.93 -9.60
C GLY A 340 -16.82 -26.17 -8.68
N PHE A 341 -16.30 -25.15 -8.00
CA PHE A 341 -15.33 -25.36 -6.92
C PHE A 341 -16.05 -25.84 -5.64
N LYS A 342 -15.28 -26.40 -4.72
CA LYS A 342 -15.74 -26.78 -3.38
C LYS A 342 -14.87 -26.14 -2.31
N ILE A 343 -14.92 -24.81 -2.23
CA ILE A 343 -14.11 -24.02 -1.30
C ILE A 343 -14.88 -23.74 -0.01
N THR A 344 -14.27 -23.98 1.14
CA THR A 344 -14.78 -23.61 2.46
C THR A 344 -14.07 -22.37 2.96
N LEU A 345 -14.82 -21.31 3.29
CA LEU A 345 -14.25 -20.11 3.92
C LEU A 345 -14.07 -20.38 5.43
N LYS A 346 -12.89 -20.04 5.94
CA LYS A 346 -12.57 -20.08 7.37
C LYS A 346 -12.09 -18.71 7.83
N THR A 347 -12.87 -18.06 8.69
CA THR A 347 -12.49 -16.79 9.33
C THR A 347 -11.65 -17.07 10.58
N LEU A 348 -10.50 -16.41 10.69
CA LEU A 348 -9.52 -16.60 11.76
C LEU A 348 -9.19 -15.27 12.44
N GLU A 349 -8.91 -15.31 13.74
CA GLU A 349 -8.31 -14.19 14.44
C GLU A 349 -6.90 -13.90 13.90
N LEU A 350 -6.43 -12.65 14.07
CA LEU A 350 -5.17 -12.18 13.45
C LEU A 350 -3.97 -13.07 13.77
N SER A 351 -3.84 -13.54 15.02
CA SER A 351 -2.75 -14.42 15.45
C SER A 351 -2.82 -15.80 14.79
N GLU A 352 -4.02 -16.38 14.72
CA GLU A 352 -4.27 -17.67 14.07
C GLU A 352 -4.07 -17.59 12.55
N PHE A 353 -4.52 -16.48 11.93
CA PHE A 353 -4.34 -16.24 10.51
C PHE A 353 -2.85 -16.15 10.16
N ARG A 354 -2.07 -15.37 10.92
CA ARG A 354 -0.60 -15.28 10.74
C ARG A 354 0.08 -16.63 10.92
N GLN A 355 -0.31 -17.40 11.93
CA GLN A 355 0.22 -18.75 12.16
C GLN A 355 -0.11 -19.68 10.99
N ALA A 356 -1.35 -19.66 10.49
CA ALA A 356 -1.76 -20.48 9.34
C ALA A 356 -0.95 -20.15 8.09
N LEU A 357 -0.70 -18.85 7.81
CA LEU A 357 0.15 -18.42 6.70
C LEU A 357 1.59 -18.93 6.84
N GLN A 358 2.20 -18.80 8.02
CA GLN A 358 3.56 -19.21 8.30
C GLN A 358 3.76 -20.74 8.20
N THR A 359 2.76 -21.50 8.63
CA THR A 359 2.80 -22.97 8.61
C THR A 359 2.28 -23.62 7.33
N GLY A 360 1.73 -22.81 6.38
CA GLY A 360 1.13 -23.32 5.15
C GLY A 360 -0.19 -24.06 5.37
N ASN A 361 -0.88 -23.83 6.48
CA ASN A 361 -2.16 -24.49 6.81
C ASN A 361 -3.35 -23.79 6.15
N PHE A 362 -3.34 -23.77 4.83
CA PHE A 362 -4.39 -23.23 3.96
C PHE A 362 -4.23 -23.79 2.53
N ASP A 363 -5.24 -23.69 1.71
CA ASP A 363 -5.17 -23.89 0.27
C ASP A 363 -5.17 -22.56 -0.47
N LEU A 364 -6.04 -21.64 -0.03
CA LEU A 364 -6.10 -20.24 -0.46
C LEU A 364 -6.15 -19.33 0.76
N TYR A 365 -5.77 -18.08 0.59
CA TYR A 365 -6.09 -17.03 1.57
C TYR A 365 -6.51 -15.74 0.88
N TYR A 366 -7.41 -15.01 1.51
CA TYR A 366 -7.76 -13.66 1.10
C TYR A 366 -6.96 -12.68 1.95
N GLY A 367 -5.99 -12.03 1.31
CA GLY A 367 -5.01 -11.17 1.96
C GLY A 367 -5.23 -9.69 1.67
N GLU A 368 -4.68 -8.85 2.53
CA GLU A 368 -4.56 -7.41 2.34
C GLU A 368 -3.15 -6.97 2.71
N ILE A 369 -2.53 -6.16 1.87
CA ILE A 369 -1.19 -5.62 2.09
C ILE A 369 -1.12 -4.17 1.61
N ARG A 370 -0.45 -3.32 2.37
CA ARG A 370 0.03 -2.03 1.87
C ARG A 370 1.36 -2.28 1.15
N LEU A 371 1.35 -2.12 -0.16
CA LEU A 371 2.55 -2.15 -0.99
C LEU A 371 3.35 -0.84 -0.80
N SER A 372 4.62 -0.88 -1.15
CA SER A 372 5.41 0.34 -1.34
C SER A 372 4.91 1.11 -2.57
N ASN A 373 5.19 2.41 -2.63
CA ASN A 373 4.66 3.26 -3.71
C ASN A 373 5.17 2.90 -5.12
N ASN A 374 6.21 2.09 -5.22
CA ASN A 374 6.72 1.52 -6.46
C ASN A 374 6.19 0.10 -6.76
N PHE A 375 5.25 -0.39 -5.96
CA PHE A 375 4.59 -1.70 -6.10
C PHE A 375 5.55 -2.89 -6.23
N ASP A 376 6.66 -2.85 -5.49
CA ASP A 376 7.64 -3.93 -5.49
C ASP A 376 7.09 -5.22 -4.88
N LEU A 377 7.18 -6.31 -5.65
CA LEU A 377 6.69 -7.63 -5.29
C LEU A 377 7.76 -8.58 -4.76
N THR A 378 9.00 -8.11 -4.59
CA THR A 378 10.09 -8.94 -4.04
C THR A 378 9.72 -9.64 -2.72
N PRO A 379 8.95 -9.02 -1.79
CA PRO A 379 8.53 -9.69 -0.56
C PRO A 379 7.70 -10.97 -0.76
N PHE A 380 7.06 -11.15 -1.91
CA PHE A 380 6.28 -12.35 -2.23
C PHE A 380 7.15 -13.51 -2.72
N PHE A 381 8.27 -13.24 -3.39
CA PHE A 381 9.04 -14.23 -4.13
C PHE A 381 10.42 -14.53 -3.54
N SER A 382 10.88 -13.77 -2.57
CA SER A 382 12.10 -14.04 -1.82
C SER A 382 11.84 -15.07 -0.73
N ALA A 383 12.69 -16.07 -0.58
CA ALA A 383 12.58 -17.08 0.49
C ALA A 383 12.52 -16.48 1.91
N SER A 384 13.17 -15.31 2.11
CA SER A 384 13.12 -14.52 3.35
C SER A 384 12.06 -13.41 3.31
N GLY A 385 11.24 -13.34 2.27
CA GLY A 385 10.25 -12.28 2.09
C GLY A 385 9.08 -12.42 3.06
N SER A 386 8.62 -11.29 3.58
CA SER A 386 7.54 -11.25 4.58
C SER A 386 6.18 -11.74 4.06
N MET A 387 6.03 -11.88 2.73
CA MET A 387 4.80 -12.32 2.06
C MET A 387 4.99 -13.64 1.29
N CYS A 388 6.13 -14.30 1.44
CA CYS A 388 6.45 -15.55 0.76
C CYS A 388 5.78 -16.74 1.47
N TYR A 389 4.47 -16.89 1.30
CA TYR A 389 3.68 -17.97 1.89
C TYR A 389 3.34 -19.05 0.85
N GLY A 390 3.07 -20.28 1.32
CA GLY A 390 2.57 -21.35 0.47
C GLY A 390 3.51 -21.76 -0.67
N GLY A 391 4.82 -21.56 -0.52
CA GLY A 391 5.83 -22.01 -1.48
C GLY A 391 6.12 -21.04 -2.63
N LEU A 392 5.81 -19.77 -2.50
CA LEU A 392 5.98 -18.74 -3.56
C LEU A 392 7.44 -18.40 -3.89
N ASP A 393 8.44 -18.98 -3.24
CA ASP A 393 9.87 -18.76 -3.55
C ASP A 393 10.16 -19.12 -5.01
N ASP A 394 10.44 -18.12 -5.85
CA ASP A 394 10.67 -18.26 -7.28
C ASP A 394 11.75 -17.28 -7.78
N SER A 395 12.91 -17.83 -8.13
CA SER A 395 14.06 -17.05 -8.59
C SER A 395 13.83 -16.32 -9.92
N VAL A 396 12.94 -16.86 -10.79
CA VAL A 396 12.58 -16.18 -12.05
C VAL A 396 11.73 -14.95 -11.76
N MET A 397 10.79 -15.07 -10.83
CA MET A 397 9.99 -13.92 -10.39
C MET A 397 10.86 -12.87 -9.69
N LEU A 398 11.81 -13.28 -8.84
CA LEU A 398 12.77 -12.36 -8.22
C LEU A 398 13.58 -11.57 -9.25
N ASN A 399 14.08 -12.25 -10.29
CA ASN A 399 14.79 -11.56 -11.37
C ASN A 399 13.89 -10.58 -12.12
N LEU A 400 12.61 -10.92 -12.36
CA LEU A 400 11.64 -10.00 -12.96
C LEU A 400 11.31 -8.81 -12.04
N CYS A 401 11.25 -9.00 -10.73
CA CYS A 401 11.13 -7.91 -9.75
C CYS A 401 12.33 -6.96 -9.86
N THR A 402 13.56 -7.49 -9.88
CA THR A 402 14.77 -6.68 -10.04
C THR A 402 14.75 -5.87 -11.35
N GLN A 403 14.32 -6.49 -12.45
CA GLN A 403 14.19 -5.78 -13.74
C GLN A 403 13.12 -4.67 -13.70
N ALA A 404 12.02 -4.89 -12.97
CA ALA A 404 10.99 -3.86 -12.80
C ALA A 404 11.48 -2.68 -11.95
N LEU A 405 12.36 -2.91 -10.96
CA LEU A 405 13.00 -1.84 -10.18
C LEU A 405 13.94 -0.99 -11.02
N ALA A 406 14.67 -1.61 -11.94
CA ALA A 406 15.61 -0.92 -12.83
C ALA A 406 14.92 0.02 -13.81
N ASN A 407 13.72 -0.37 -14.27
CA ASN A 407 12.92 0.43 -15.21
C ASN A 407 11.44 0.01 -15.09
N ASN A 408 10.57 0.94 -14.75
CA ASN A 408 9.12 0.68 -14.62
C ASN A 408 8.50 0.08 -15.88
N GLY A 409 9.02 0.35 -17.09
CA GLY A 409 8.61 -0.28 -18.35
C GLY A 409 8.84 -1.79 -18.40
N ASN A 410 9.71 -2.34 -17.54
CA ASN A 410 9.97 -3.78 -17.45
C ASN A 410 8.93 -4.55 -16.60
N SER A 411 7.99 -3.89 -15.97
CA SER A 411 6.92 -4.51 -15.16
C SER A 411 5.97 -5.39 -15.98
N TYR A 412 5.85 -5.19 -17.29
CA TYR A 412 5.01 -6.01 -18.17
C TYR A 412 5.31 -7.51 -18.07
N ASN A 413 6.57 -7.92 -18.14
CA ASN A 413 6.94 -9.33 -18.07
C ASN A 413 6.68 -9.93 -16.68
N LEU A 414 6.89 -9.15 -15.63
CA LEU A 414 6.58 -9.51 -14.25
C LEU A 414 5.09 -9.79 -14.09
N TYR A 415 4.24 -8.84 -14.49
CA TYR A 415 2.79 -8.95 -14.34
C TYR A 415 2.18 -10.01 -15.25
N LYS A 416 2.66 -10.14 -16.48
CA LYS A 416 2.25 -11.19 -17.41
C LYS A 416 2.51 -12.56 -16.80
N ARG A 417 3.74 -12.82 -16.33
CA ARG A 417 4.10 -14.12 -15.72
C ARG A 417 3.29 -14.37 -14.44
N LEU A 418 3.04 -13.33 -13.63
CA LEU A 418 2.21 -13.44 -12.44
C LEU A 418 0.82 -13.95 -12.78
N CYS A 419 0.17 -13.37 -13.79
CA CYS A 419 -1.17 -13.78 -14.25
C CYS A 419 -1.15 -15.18 -14.89
N GLU A 420 -0.19 -15.46 -15.77
CA GLU A 420 -0.07 -16.75 -16.47
C GLU A 420 0.15 -17.93 -15.50
N ARG A 421 0.83 -17.69 -14.39
CA ARG A 421 1.14 -18.71 -13.39
C ARG A 421 0.21 -18.69 -12.17
N GLY A 422 -0.60 -17.65 -12.03
CA GLY A 422 -1.51 -17.51 -10.90
C GLY A 422 -0.77 -17.60 -9.57
N TYR A 423 0.33 -16.84 -9.40
CA TYR A 423 1.06 -16.81 -8.12
C TYR A 423 0.25 -16.15 -7.01
N ILE A 424 -0.36 -15.04 -7.33
CA ILE A 424 -1.41 -14.35 -6.59
C ILE A 424 -2.44 -13.82 -7.57
N THR A 425 -3.67 -13.59 -7.12
CA THR A 425 -4.71 -12.93 -7.91
C THR A 425 -5.08 -11.62 -7.26
N PRO A 426 -4.59 -10.47 -7.75
CA PRO A 426 -5.04 -9.17 -7.29
C PRO A 426 -6.54 -9.01 -7.52
N VAL A 427 -7.21 -8.36 -6.56
CA VAL A 427 -8.67 -8.15 -6.60
C VAL A 427 -8.99 -6.67 -6.69
N LEU A 428 -8.49 -5.86 -5.75
CA LEU A 428 -8.76 -4.43 -5.72
C LEU A 428 -7.67 -3.68 -4.94
N PHE A 429 -7.60 -2.35 -5.16
CA PHE A 429 -6.91 -1.42 -4.29
C PHE A 429 -7.94 -0.67 -3.46
N LYS A 430 -7.79 -0.74 -2.14
CA LYS A 430 -8.70 -0.15 -1.17
C LYS A 430 -8.32 1.31 -0.90
N ASN A 431 -9.32 2.18 -0.86
CA ASN A 431 -9.16 3.57 -0.42
C ASN A 431 -9.57 3.70 1.05
N LEU A 432 -9.02 4.70 1.72
CA LEU A 432 -9.51 5.17 3.00
C LEU A 432 -10.28 6.47 2.80
N ALA A 433 -10.94 6.94 3.84
CA ALA A 433 -11.68 8.18 3.81
C ALA A 433 -11.20 9.14 4.91
N VAL A 434 -11.18 10.41 4.59
CA VAL A 434 -11.03 11.51 5.54
C VAL A 434 -12.43 12.09 5.78
N TYR A 435 -12.95 11.94 6.99
CA TYR A 435 -14.18 12.58 7.43
C TYR A 435 -13.82 13.89 8.12
N THR A 436 -14.46 14.98 7.70
CA THR A 436 -14.24 16.29 8.29
C THR A 436 -15.56 16.98 8.55
N THR A 437 -15.63 17.78 9.61
CA THR A 437 -16.69 18.78 9.70
C THR A 437 -16.49 19.82 8.59
N ARG A 438 -17.58 20.37 8.09
CA ARG A 438 -17.58 21.26 6.92
C ARG A 438 -16.65 22.46 7.13
N GLY A 439 -15.78 22.70 6.15
CA GLY A 439 -14.81 23.79 6.16
C GLY A 439 -13.56 23.57 7.02
N SER A 440 -13.34 22.33 7.50
CA SER A 440 -12.10 21.99 8.25
C SER A 440 -10.88 21.82 7.34
N ILE A 441 -11.10 21.56 6.05
CA ILE A 441 -10.05 21.39 5.04
C ILE A 441 -10.06 22.59 4.11
N ALA A 442 -8.91 23.24 3.93
CA ALA A 442 -8.78 24.42 3.08
C ALA A 442 -8.91 24.07 1.59
N HIS A 443 -8.30 22.96 1.18
CA HIS A 443 -8.36 22.42 -0.17
C HIS A 443 -8.04 20.93 -0.17
N PRO A 444 -8.61 20.14 -1.09
CA PRO A 444 -8.26 18.71 -1.25
C PRO A 444 -6.82 18.55 -1.74
N THR A 445 -6.29 17.37 -1.59
CA THR A 445 -4.98 16.97 -2.09
C THR A 445 -5.03 15.60 -2.73
N ASP A 446 -4.21 15.40 -3.76
CA ASP A 446 -4.10 14.17 -4.54
C ASP A 446 -2.80 13.42 -4.21
N TYR A 447 -2.31 13.53 -2.98
CA TYR A 447 -1.11 12.84 -2.51
C TYR A 447 -1.45 11.67 -1.59
N ILE A 448 -0.59 10.64 -1.60
CA ILE A 448 -0.72 9.46 -0.74
C ILE A 448 -0.63 9.83 0.74
N ASP A 449 0.29 10.76 1.08
CA ASP A 449 0.33 11.41 2.38
C ASP A 449 -0.59 12.63 2.35
N TRP A 450 -1.85 12.42 2.56
CA TRP A 450 -2.98 13.30 2.27
C TRP A 450 -2.87 14.72 2.85
N PHE A 451 -2.10 14.92 3.93
CA PHE A 451 -1.91 16.22 4.57
C PHE A 451 -0.60 16.92 4.19
N LEU A 452 0.15 16.37 3.23
CA LEU A 452 1.37 16.96 2.69
C LEU A 452 1.12 17.51 1.29
N ILE A 453 1.67 18.69 1.02
CA ILE A 453 1.66 19.30 -0.31
C ILE A 453 3.09 19.69 -0.71
N PRO A 454 3.48 19.55 -1.97
CA PRO A 454 4.71 20.16 -2.46
C PRO A 454 4.54 21.69 -2.47
N PRO A 455 5.64 22.44 -2.31
CA PRO A 455 5.60 23.89 -2.51
C PRO A 455 5.21 24.20 -3.95
N ALA A 456 4.47 25.31 -4.14
CA ALA A 456 4.14 25.79 -5.48
C ALA A 456 5.45 26.13 -6.22
N ASP A 457 5.67 25.55 -7.39
CA ASP A 457 6.81 25.91 -8.23
C ASP A 457 6.62 27.36 -8.72
N GLU A 458 7.54 28.24 -8.38
CA GLU A 458 7.57 29.65 -8.86
C GLU A 458 7.76 29.73 -10.39
N THR A 459 7.92 28.60 -11.09
CA THR A 459 8.22 28.53 -12.54
C THR A 459 7.00 28.20 -13.41
N ALA A 460 5.80 28.02 -12.86
CA ALA A 460 4.59 27.66 -13.62
C ALA A 460 3.82 28.87 -14.21
N GLU A 461 4.32 30.09 -14.09
CA GLU A 461 3.81 31.27 -14.82
C GLU A 461 4.83 31.72 -15.87
N GLY A 462 4.76 31.11 -17.06
CA GLY A 462 5.55 31.49 -18.20
C GLY A 462 4.89 31.08 -19.51
#